data_af127bfd99bb985a825cf3fa64f57dd3
#
_entry.id   af127bfd99bb985a825cf3fa64f57dd3
#
_cell.length_a   1.000
_cell.length_b   1.000
_cell.length_c   1.000
_cell.angle_alpha   90.00
_cell.angle_beta   90.00
_cell.angle_gamma   90.00
#
_symmetry.space_group_name_H-M   'P 1'
#
loop_
_entity.id
_entity.type
_entity.pdbx_description
1 polymer ?
#
loop_
_entity_poly.entity_id
_entity_poly.type
_entity_poly.pdbx_seq_one_letter_code
_entity_poly.pdbx_strand_id
1 'polypeptide(L)'
;MTLRTTRIVLLTVFALATSVAGFAQCGIANQIYCQPWDGGSNLFASQNDTNGLGNFATTYDNFKFTQTWDVESFHWVGGYFNPPNQGPITAWTLTFYNDNGGIPGNPIATGTFAGNGAETFIANVNGFPIYSYSLTFGSFDMAAGTYWASVVPDLGFPPQWGWASGTGGDGAAYQCFFGACGPVAFDMAFAIDGTPVSVTPEPGTLIMLGTGILGLAGTLRRKINL
;
A
#
# COMPACT_ATOMS: atom_id res chain seq x y z
N MET A 1 37.59 -42.90 -47.47
CA MET A 1 37.68 -42.50 -46.03
C MET A 1 36.96 -41.13 -45.94
N THR A 2 35.63 -41.10 -45.71
CA THR A 2 34.81 -39.90 -45.78
C THR A 2 34.47 -39.49 -44.37
N LEU A 3 35.00 -38.32 -43.92
CA LEU A 3 34.65 -37.71 -42.65
C LEU A 3 33.24 -37.15 -42.71
N ARG A 4 32.33 -37.68 -41.85
CA ARG A 4 31.02 -37.08 -41.58
C ARG A 4 31.17 -36.02 -40.50
N THR A 5 31.00 -34.76 -40.84
CA THR A 5 30.89 -33.64 -39.91
C THR A 5 29.50 -33.60 -39.31
N THR A 6 29.36 -33.95 -38.02
CA THR A 6 28.14 -33.82 -37.25
C THR A 6 27.96 -32.34 -36.81
N ARG A 7 26.96 -31.65 -37.38
CA ARG A 7 26.57 -30.31 -36.93
C ARG A 7 25.72 -30.42 -35.68
N ILE A 8 26.25 -29.95 -34.54
CA ILE A 8 25.48 -29.78 -33.30
C ILE A 8 24.73 -28.48 -33.45
N VAL A 9 23.38 -28.57 -33.53
CA VAL A 9 22.48 -27.40 -33.46
C VAL A 9 22.23 -27.12 -31.98
N LEU A 10 22.84 -26.06 -31.49
CA LEU A 10 22.60 -25.56 -30.12
C LEU A 10 21.27 -24.78 -30.11
N LEU A 11 20.21 -25.41 -29.62
CA LEU A 11 18.94 -24.72 -29.36
C LEU A 11 19.10 -23.88 -28.08
N THR A 12 19.31 -22.58 -28.23
CA THR A 12 19.18 -21.62 -27.15
C THR A 12 17.70 -21.39 -26.88
N VAL A 13 17.19 -22.00 -25.81
CA VAL A 13 15.87 -21.69 -25.27
C VAL A 13 15.95 -20.32 -24.59
N PHE A 14 15.45 -19.28 -25.26
CA PHE A 14 15.23 -17.98 -24.65
C PHE A 14 14.03 -18.10 -23.73
N ALA A 15 14.24 -18.26 -22.43
CA ALA A 15 13.17 -18.11 -21.44
C ALA A 15 12.80 -16.61 -21.39
N LEU A 16 11.70 -16.25 -22.05
CA LEU A 16 11.03 -14.97 -21.80
C LEU A 16 10.54 -15.02 -20.35
N ALA A 17 11.26 -14.38 -19.44
CA ALA A 17 10.73 -14.01 -18.16
C ALA A 17 9.67 -12.92 -18.43
N THR A 18 8.41 -13.31 -18.52
CA THR A 18 7.29 -12.37 -18.41
C THR A 18 7.33 -11.84 -16.98
N SER A 19 7.77 -10.59 -16.81
CA SER A 19 7.57 -9.85 -15.58
C SER A 19 6.04 -9.74 -15.39
N VAL A 20 5.48 -10.61 -14.56
CA VAL A 20 4.13 -10.42 -14.05
C VAL A 20 4.20 -9.15 -13.22
N ALA A 21 3.60 -8.08 -13.74
CA ALA A 21 3.48 -6.82 -13.02
C ALA A 21 2.91 -7.12 -11.62
N GLY A 22 3.58 -6.63 -10.58
CA GLY A 22 3.26 -6.97 -9.18
C GLY A 22 1.91 -6.40 -8.78
N PHE A 23 0.91 -7.23 -8.88
CA PHE A 23 -0.42 -6.99 -8.34
C PHE A 23 -0.35 -7.27 -6.87
N ALA A 24 -0.86 -6.44 -5.98
CA ALA A 24 -0.92 -6.67 -4.53
C ALA A 24 -0.41 -8.06 -4.08
N GLN A 25 0.73 -8.44 -4.61
CA GLN A 25 1.44 -9.69 -4.35
C GLN A 25 2.45 -9.37 -3.26
N CYS A 26 2.26 -9.96 -2.10
CA CYS A 26 3.18 -9.75 -1.00
C CYS A 26 4.55 -10.34 -1.30
N GLY A 27 5.62 -9.67 -0.85
CA GLY A 27 6.99 -10.14 -0.99
C GLY A 27 7.82 -9.49 -2.10
N ILE A 28 7.37 -8.36 -2.66
CA ILE A 28 8.20 -7.53 -3.52
C ILE A 28 9.11 -6.59 -2.68
N ALA A 29 10.20 -6.12 -3.28
CA ALA A 29 11.14 -5.22 -2.61
C ALA A 29 10.46 -3.91 -2.18
N ASN A 30 10.86 -3.37 -1.03
CA ASN A 30 10.35 -2.12 -0.41
C ASN A 30 8.92 -2.17 0.12
N GLN A 31 8.27 -3.33 0.09
CA GLN A 31 6.92 -3.49 0.63
C GLN A 31 6.97 -3.52 2.16
N ILE A 32 6.32 -2.56 2.80
CA ILE A 32 6.31 -2.39 4.26
C ILE A 32 5.02 -2.91 4.90
N TYR A 33 3.96 -3.06 4.09
CA TYR A 33 2.71 -3.68 4.48
C TYR A 33 2.03 -4.33 3.27
N CYS A 34 1.33 -5.45 3.46
CA CYS A 34 0.63 -6.13 2.39
C CYS A 34 -0.51 -7.03 2.88
N GLN A 35 -1.64 -6.90 2.20
CA GLN A 35 -2.79 -7.79 2.23
C GLN A 35 -3.07 -8.22 0.79
N PRO A 36 -2.66 -9.43 0.37
CA PRO A 36 -2.84 -9.87 -1.00
C PRO A 36 -4.32 -10.06 -1.32
N TRP A 37 -4.68 -9.89 -2.59
CA TRP A 37 -6.01 -10.23 -3.09
C TRP A 37 -6.31 -11.71 -2.86
N ASP A 38 -7.53 -12.03 -2.42
CA ASP A 38 -7.98 -13.39 -2.11
C ASP A 38 -8.29 -14.25 -3.35
N GLY A 39 -8.20 -13.66 -4.56
CA GLY A 39 -8.52 -14.31 -5.83
C GLY A 39 -10.03 -14.37 -6.12
N GLY A 40 -10.86 -13.81 -5.26
CA GLY A 40 -12.32 -13.79 -5.36
C GLY A 40 -12.87 -12.58 -6.09
N SER A 41 -14.20 -12.50 -6.13
CA SER A 41 -14.97 -11.43 -6.76
C SER A 41 -15.77 -10.58 -5.78
N ASN A 42 -15.43 -10.63 -4.48
CA ASN A 42 -16.03 -9.75 -3.49
C ASN A 42 -15.50 -8.33 -3.69
N LEU A 43 -16.39 -7.40 -4.04
CA LEU A 43 -16.09 -6.01 -4.29
C LEU A 43 -16.92 -5.13 -3.35
N PHE A 44 -16.25 -4.27 -2.60
CA PHE A 44 -16.87 -3.35 -1.66
C PHE A 44 -16.88 -1.93 -2.26
N ALA A 45 -18.07 -1.38 -2.45
CA ALA A 45 -18.26 -0.09 -3.12
C ALA A 45 -17.40 1.02 -2.48
N SER A 46 -16.62 1.70 -3.32
CA SER A 46 -15.85 2.89 -2.95
C SER A 46 -15.81 3.77 -4.19
N GLN A 47 -16.55 4.88 -4.22
CA GLN A 47 -16.70 5.70 -5.43
C GLN A 47 -17.24 7.09 -5.12
N ASN A 48 -16.61 8.08 -5.73
CA ASN A 48 -17.15 9.42 -5.91
C ASN A 48 -17.80 9.48 -7.31
N ASP A 49 -19.13 9.54 -7.34
CA ASP A 49 -19.86 9.64 -8.59
C ASP A 49 -19.81 11.05 -9.16
N THR A 50 -19.21 11.19 -10.32
CA THR A 50 -19.11 12.46 -11.05
C THR A 50 -20.38 12.83 -11.82
N ASN A 51 -21.39 11.95 -11.86
CA ASN A 51 -22.68 12.17 -12.54
C ASN A 51 -23.77 12.72 -11.62
N GLY A 52 -23.48 12.94 -10.30
CA GLY A 52 -24.38 13.67 -9.43
C GLY A 52 -24.66 13.08 -8.06
N LEU A 53 -24.29 11.82 -7.77
CA LEU A 53 -24.44 11.25 -6.41
C LEU A 53 -23.32 11.70 -5.46
N GLY A 54 -22.19 12.23 -6.00
CA GLY A 54 -21.03 12.60 -5.22
C GLY A 54 -20.34 11.39 -4.57
N ASN A 55 -19.65 11.58 -3.46
CA ASN A 55 -19.04 10.50 -2.70
C ASN A 55 -20.09 9.69 -1.93
N PHE A 56 -20.73 8.74 -2.62
CA PHE A 56 -21.80 7.93 -2.06
C PHE A 56 -21.32 6.67 -1.36
N ALA A 57 -20.08 6.26 -1.62
CA ALA A 57 -19.49 5.04 -1.04
C ALA A 57 -18.00 5.24 -0.74
N THR A 58 -17.58 4.85 0.44
CA THR A 58 -16.16 4.78 0.82
C THR A 58 -15.92 3.52 1.62
N THR A 59 -14.96 2.72 1.16
CA THR A 59 -14.47 1.54 1.88
C THR A 59 -13.11 1.87 2.49
N TYR A 60 -12.92 1.43 3.73
CA TYR A 60 -11.71 1.65 4.53
C TYR A 60 -11.18 0.31 5.00
N ASP A 61 -9.86 0.21 5.08
CA ASP A 61 -9.22 -0.93 5.72
C ASP A 61 -8.08 -0.49 6.61
N ASN A 62 -7.81 -1.27 7.65
CA ASN A 62 -6.80 -0.94 8.65
C ASN A 62 -5.47 -1.62 8.34
N PHE A 63 -4.41 -1.05 8.90
CA PHE A 63 -3.06 -1.61 8.87
C PHE A 63 -2.26 -1.13 10.07
N LYS A 64 -1.18 -1.84 10.37
CA LYS A 64 -0.35 -1.52 11.54
C LYS A 64 1.12 -1.47 11.17
N PHE A 65 1.78 -0.39 11.55
CA PHE A 65 3.23 -0.27 11.53
C PHE A 65 3.84 -0.49 12.92
N THR A 66 4.95 -1.20 12.97
CA THR A 66 5.71 -1.49 14.20
C THR A 66 6.87 -0.53 14.41
N GLN A 67 7.21 0.29 13.41
CA GLN A 67 8.24 1.34 13.45
C GLN A 67 7.82 2.50 12.54
N THR A 68 8.60 3.57 12.54
CA THR A 68 8.39 4.71 11.63
C THR A 68 8.85 4.35 10.23
N TRP A 69 7.99 4.61 9.25
CA TRP A 69 8.24 4.42 7.82
C TRP A 69 8.04 5.72 7.06
N ASP A 70 8.88 5.97 6.07
CA ASP A 70 8.64 6.94 5.01
C ASP A 70 7.82 6.23 3.91
N VAL A 71 6.53 6.58 3.80
CA VAL A 71 5.56 5.92 2.90
C VAL A 71 5.63 6.59 1.54
N GLU A 72 5.77 5.80 0.46
CA GLU A 72 6.08 6.31 -0.88
C GLU A 72 5.03 5.92 -1.94
N SER A 73 4.40 4.76 -1.81
CA SER A 73 3.41 4.29 -2.77
C SER A 73 2.32 3.42 -2.14
N PHE A 74 1.19 3.33 -2.84
CA PHE A 74 0.04 2.52 -2.46
C PHE A 74 -0.45 1.73 -3.67
N HIS A 75 -0.64 0.43 -3.50
CA HIS A 75 -1.11 -0.50 -4.51
C HIS A 75 -2.38 -1.16 -4.01
N TRP A 76 -3.35 -1.38 -4.89
CA TRP A 76 -4.59 -2.04 -4.50
C TRP A 76 -5.20 -2.82 -5.66
N VAL A 77 -6.17 -3.68 -5.33
CA VAL A 77 -6.96 -4.43 -6.29
C VAL A 77 -8.42 -4.04 -6.16
N GLY A 78 -9.10 -3.91 -7.26
CA GLY A 78 -10.52 -3.60 -7.30
C GLY A 78 -11.13 -3.97 -8.64
N GLY A 79 -12.40 -3.67 -8.81
CA GLY A 79 -13.08 -4.02 -10.04
C GLY A 79 -14.39 -3.29 -10.22
N TYR A 80 -15.02 -3.56 -11.36
CA TYR A 80 -16.28 -2.94 -11.74
C TYR A 80 -17.43 -3.92 -11.59
N PHE A 81 -18.54 -3.36 -11.12
CA PHE A 81 -19.81 -4.06 -11.02
C PHE A 81 -20.98 -3.09 -11.26
N ASN A 82 -22.16 -3.61 -11.42
CA ASN A 82 -23.41 -2.85 -11.55
C ASN A 82 -23.39 -1.74 -12.65
N PRO A 83 -23.17 -2.09 -13.94
CA PRO A 83 -22.81 -3.39 -14.50
C PRO A 83 -21.28 -3.66 -14.41
N PRO A 84 -20.84 -4.92 -14.66
CA PRO A 84 -19.43 -5.30 -14.58
C PRO A 84 -18.65 -4.87 -15.85
N ASN A 85 -18.69 -3.60 -16.18
CA ASN A 85 -18.00 -3.01 -17.33
C ASN A 85 -16.99 -2.00 -16.83
N GLN A 86 -15.81 -1.99 -17.42
CA GLN A 86 -14.81 -0.97 -17.15
C GLN A 86 -15.36 0.44 -17.42
N GLY A 87 -15.15 1.37 -16.50
CA GLY A 87 -15.52 2.77 -16.61
C GLY A 87 -14.29 3.69 -16.67
N PRO A 88 -14.46 4.94 -17.15
CA PRO A 88 -13.38 5.89 -17.23
C PRO A 88 -13.12 6.55 -15.86
N ILE A 89 -12.22 5.96 -15.07
CA ILE A 89 -11.72 6.60 -13.85
C ILE A 89 -10.86 7.80 -14.26
N THR A 90 -11.16 8.97 -13.71
CA THR A 90 -10.48 10.23 -14.02
C THR A 90 -9.50 10.70 -12.96
N ALA A 91 -9.72 10.32 -11.71
CA ALA A 91 -8.83 10.59 -10.59
C ALA A 91 -9.05 9.58 -9.47
N TRP A 92 -8.12 9.57 -8.50
CA TRP A 92 -8.20 8.80 -7.27
C TRP A 92 -7.97 9.72 -6.07
N THR A 93 -8.81 9.59 -5.07
CA THR A 93 -8.54 10.15 -3.74
C THR A 93 -8.07 9.03 -2.83
N LEU A 94 -6.81 9.11 -2.40
CA LEU A 94 -6.23 8.26 -1.36
C LEU A 94 -6.17 9.05 -0.07
N THR A 95 -6.67 8.46 1.01
CA THR A 95 -6.65 9.08 2.34
C THR A 95 -6.18 8.08 3.39
N PHE A 96 -5.28 8.51 4.25
CA PHE A 96 -4.86 7.81 5.45
C PHE A 96 -5.51 8.47 6.67
N TYR A 97 -5.90 7.66 7.65
CA TYR A 97 -6.61 8.10 8.86
C TYR A 97 -5.95 7.53 10.12
N ASN A 98 -6.07 8.24 11.22
CA ASN A 98 -5.80 7.67 12.54
C ASN A 98 -6.82 6.57 12.86
N ASP A 99 -6.42 5.60 13.68
CA ASP A 99 -7.37 4.69 14.31
C ASP A 99 -8.15 5.40 15.43
N ASN A 100 -9.45 5.18 15.46
CA ASN A 100 -10.35 5.69 16.50
C ASN A 100 -11.06 4.53 17.20
N GLY A 101 -10.27 3.67 17.84
CA GLY A 101 -10.83 2.52 18.57
C GLY A 101 -11.42 1.44 17.67
N GLY A 102 -10.74 1.11 16.56
CA GLY A 102 -11.16 0.08 15.61
C GLY A 102 -12.12 0.58 14.52
N ILE A 103 -12.19 1.88 14.31
CA ILE A 103 -12.89 2.51 13.18
C ILE A 103 -12.03 3.65 12.59
N PRO A 104 -12.23 4.05 11.32
CA PRO A 104 -11.54 5.19 10.74
C PRO A 104 -11.77 6.47 11.54
N GLY A 105 -10.69 7.15 11.93
CA GLY A 105 -10.71 8.41 12.66
C GLY A 105 -10.53 9.63 11.77
N ASN A 106 -9.79 10.62 12.27
CA ASN A 106 -9.50 11.83 11.50
C ASN A 106 -8.48 11.55 10.38
N PRO A 107 -8.62 12.16 9.20
CA PRO A 107 -7.61 12.08 8.15
C PRO A 107 -6.28 12.70 8.61
N ILE A 108 -5.17 12.03 8.30
CA ILE A 108 -3.80 12.50 8.57
C ILE A 108 -3.08 12.91 7.30
N ALA A 109 -3.43 12.28 6.16
CA ALA A 109 -2.92 12.64 4.85
C ALA A 109 -4.00 12.34 3.81
N THR A 110 -4.21 13.25 2.88
CA THR A 110 -5.14 13.09 1.75
C THR A 110 -4.51 13.63 0.49
N GLY A 111 -4.59 12.88 -0.60
CA GLY A 111 -4.15 13.31 -1.92
C GLY A 111 -5.14 12.91 -3.00
N THR A 112 -5.35 13.79 -3.99
CA THR A 112 -6.10 13.48 -5.20
C THR A 112 -5.13 13.43 -6.38
N PHE A 113 -5.17 12.31 -7.10
CA PHE A 113 -4.22 11.97 -8.17
C PHE A 113 -5.01 11.79 -9.48
N ALA A 114 -4.71 12.62 -10.47
CA ALA A 114 -5.33 12.54 -11.79
C ALA A 114 -4.94 11.25 -12.52
N GLY A 115 -5.87 10.71 -13.29
CA GLY A 115 -5.69 9.50 -14.08
C GLY A 115 -6.32 8.26 -13.43
N ASN A 116 -6.11 7.12 -14.08
CA ASN A 116 -6.75 5.86 -13.70
C ASN A 116 -5.94 4.99 -12.71
N GLY A 117 -4.86 5.52 -12.10
CA GLY A 117 -4.06 4.77 -11.15
C GLY A 117 -3.27 3.61 -11.77
N ALA A 118 -2.76 3.78 -12.99
CA ALA A 118 -2.07 2.72 -13.76
C ALA A 118 -2.89 1.42 -13.87
N GLU A 119 -4.20 1.56 -14.04
CA GLU A 119 -5.15 0.44 -14.11
C GLU A 119 -4.68 -0.67 -15.05
N THR A 120 -4.54 -1.89 -14.52
CA THR A 120 -4.07 -3.05 -15.28
C THR A 120 -4.99 -4.24 -15.01
N PHE A 121 -5.55 -4.82 -16.08
CA PHE A 121 -6.43 -5.99 -15.98
C PHE A 121 -5.67 -7.19 -15.40
N ILE A 122 -6.26 -7.86 -14.41
CA ILE A 122 -5.72 -9.08 -13.78
C ILE A 122 -6.48 -10.31 -14.23
N ALA A 123 -7.81 -10.31 -14.03
CA ALA A 123 -8.64 -11.47 -14.21
C ALA A 123 -10.11 -11.10 -14.45
N ASN A 124 -10.89 -12.05 -14.96
CA ASN A 124 -12.34 -12.02 -14.85
C ASN A 124 -12.77 -13.15 -13.91
N VAL A 125 -13.36 -12.79 -12.79
CA VAL A 125 -13.81 -13.74 -11.76
C VAL A 125 -15.33 -13.65 -11.62
N ASN A 126 -16.02 -14.73 -11.94
CA ASN A 126 -17.50 -14.80 -11.90
C ASN A 126 -18.20 -13.70 -12.72
N GLY A 127 -17.59 -13.25 -13.82
CA GLY A 127 -18.13 -12.20 -14.68
C GLY A 127 -17.73 -10.77 -14.27
N PHE A 128 -16.99 -10.60 -13.17
CA PHE A 128 -16.47 -9.31 -12.74
C PHE A 128 -15.03 -9.12 -13.20
N PRO A 129 -14.73 -8.04 -13.95
CA PRO A 129 -13.36 -7.72 -14.34
C PRO A 129 -12.60 -7.10 -13.14
N ILE A 130 -11.48 -7.71 -12.81
CA ILE A 130 -10.62 -7.31 -11.69
C ILE A 130 -9.34 -6.69 -12.23
N TYR A 131 -8.93 -5.60 -11.61
CA TYR A 131 -7.77 -4.79 -11.99
C TYR A 131 -6.88 -4.51 -10.80
N SER A 132 -5.60 -4.31 -11.07
CA SER A 132 -4.66 -3.71 -10.13
C SER A 132 -4.48 -2.23 -10.44
N TYR A 133 -4.13 -1.49 -9.40
CA TYR A 133 -3.90 -0.06 -9.41
C TYR A 133 -2.68 0.28 -8.59
N SER A 134 -2.05 1.41 -8.90
CA SER A 134 -0.93 1.92 -8.13
C SER A 134 -0.85 3.43 -8.16
N LEU A 135 -0.43 4.03 -7.05
CA LEU A 135 -0.08 5.43 -6.93
C LEU A 135 1.28 5.56 -6.27
N THR A 136 2.15 6.36 -6.85
CA THR A 136 3.38 6.83 -6.22
C THR A 136 3.21 8.32 -5.91
N PHE A 137 3.58 8.73 -4.72
CA PHE A 137 3.38 10.10 -4.23
C PHE A 137 4.62 10.60 -3.51
N GLY A 138 4.64 11.90 -3.18
CA GLY A 138 5.68 12.45 -2.32
C GLY A 138 5.67 11.76 -0.97
N SER A 139 6.82 11.27 -0.51
CA SER A 139 6.94 10.51 0.71
C SER A 139 6.57 11.31 1.96
N PHE A 140 6.07 10.64 2.98
CA PHE A 140 5.79 11.21 4.29
C PHE A 140 5.95 10.17 5.40
N ASP A 141 6.39 10.64 6.55
CA ASP A 141 6.64 9.77 7.70
C ASP A 141 5.34 9.35 8.38
N MET A 142 5.21 8.04 8.60
CA MET A 142 4.17 7.45 9.46
C MET A 142 4.83 6.70 10.62
N ALA A 143 4.57 7.13 11.84
CA ALA A 143 5.09 6.50 13.05
C ALA A 143 4.54 5.07 13.25
N ALA A 144 5.11 4.33 14.21
CA ALA A 144 4.50 3.08 14.68
C ALA A 144 3.08 3.34 15.19
N GLY A 145 2.10 2.55 14.77
CA GLY A 145 0.69 2.75 15.11
C GLY A 145 -0.26 1.94 14.24
N THR A 146 -1.54 2.00 14.57
CA THR A 146 -2.63 1.48 13.73
C THR A 146 -3.26 2.63 12.98
N TYR A 147 -3.53 2.41 11.72
CA TYR A 147 -4.05 3.39 10.77
C TYR A 147 -5.11 2.77 9.88
N TRP A 148 -5.83 3.61 9.16
CA TRP A 148 -6.80 3.22 8.15
C TRP A 148 -6.45 3.89 6.83
N ALA A 149 -6.79 3.24 5.72
CA ALA A 149 -6.69 3.81 4.39
C ALA A 149 -8.01 3.70 3.65
N SER A 150 -8.28 4.62 2.73
CA SER A 150 -9.34 4.50 1.74
C SER A 150 -8.86 4.92 0.36
N VAL A 151 -9.37 4.27 -0.67
CA VAL A 151 -9.18 4.63 -2.08
C VAL A 151 -10.55 4.86 -2.72
N VAL A 152 -10.75 6.04 -3.30
CA VAL A 152 -12.02 6.46 -3.87
C VAL A 152 -11.77 7.01 -5.28
N PRO A 153 -12.21 6.31 -6.35
CA PRO A 153 -12.12 6.83 -7.71
C PRO A 153 -13.18 7.88 -8.00
N ASP A 154 -12.83 8.86 -8.81
CA ASP A 154 -13.75 9.72 -9.53
C ASP A 154 -14.23 9.00 -10.79
N LEU A 155 -15.46 8.52 -10.76
CA LEU A 155 -16.06 7.70 -11.81
C LEU A 155 -17.55 7.98 -11.89
N GLY A 156 -18.08 8.27 -13.09
CA GLY A 156 -19.51 8.41 -13.29
C GLY A 156 -20.26 7.10 -13.13
N PHE A 157 -21.26 7.06 -12.25
CA PHE A 157 -22.15 5.91 -12.11
C PHE A 157 -23.24 5.91 -13.19
N PRO A 158 -23.60 4.75 -13.83
CA PRO A 158 -22.89 3.46 -13.80
C PRO A 158 -21.64 3.45 -14.70
N PRO A 159 -20.64 2.58 -14.48
CA PRO A 159 -20.61 1.44 -13.55
C PRO A 159 -20.28 1.85 -12.12
N GLN A 160 -20.38 0.89 -11.20
CA GLN A 160 -19.89 1.01 -9.84
C GLN A 160 -18.50 0.40 -9.74
N TRP A 161 -17.59 1.06 -9.02
CA TRP A 161 -16.30 0.51 -8.67
C TRP A 161 -16.30 0.04 -7.21
N GLY A 162 -15.54 -1.04 -6.94
CA GLY A 162 -15.35 -1.55 -5.60
C GLY A 162 -13.93 -2.01 -5.34
N TRP A 163 -13.50 -1.84 -4.09
CA TRP A 163 -12.25 -2.39 -3.58
C TRP A 163 -12.41 -3.90 -3.37
N ALA A 164 -11.47 -4.71 -3.86
CA ALA A 164 -11.54 -6.16 -3.76
C ALA A 164 -11.13 -6.63 -2.37
N SER A 165 -11.74 -7.74 -1.91
CA SER A 165 -11.34 -8.41 -0.67
C SER A 165 -9.92 -8.96 -0.75
N GLY A 166 -9.23 -8.92 0.40
CA GLY A 166 -7.89 -9.41 0.61
C GLY A 166 -7.82 -10.44 1.73
N THR A 167 -6.60 -10.82 2.07
CA THR A 167 -6.29 -11.75 3.17
C THR A 167 -5.06 -11.26 3.94
N GLY A 168 -4.86 -11.78 5.15
CA GLY A 168 -3.63 -11.56 5.91
C GLY A 168 -3.64 -10.34 6.83
N GLY A 169 -4.73 -9.58 6.87
CA GLY A 169 -4.99 -8.55 7.86
C GLY A 169 -5.64 -9.13 9.13
N ASP A 170 -6.55 -8.39 9.71
CA ASP A 170 -7.28 -8.79 10.93
C ASP A 170 -8.73 -9.28 10.65
N GLY A 171 -9.12 -9.33 9.37
CA GLY A 171 -10.45 -9.75 8.92
C GLY A 171 -11.53 -8.68 9.11
N ALA A 172 -11.15 -7.42 9.27
CA ALA A 172 -12.07 -6.33 9.57
C ALA A 172 -11.77 -5.08 8.75
N ALA A 173 -12.74 -4.65 7.98
CA ALA A 173 -12.74 -3.36 7.29
C ALA A 173 -13.97 -2.53 7.70
N TYR A 174 -14.13 -1.36 7.14
CA TYR A 174 -15.25 -0.47 7.42
C TYR A 174 -15.78 0.14 6.12
N GLN A 175 -17.07 0.31 6.01
CA GLN A 175 -17.67 0.91 4.82
C GLN A 175 -18.72 1.93 5.19
N CYS A 176 -18.72 3.05 4.49
CA CYS A 176 -19.83 3.98 4.43
C CYS A 176 -20.49 3.89 3.04
N PHE A 177 -21.80 3.66 2.99
CA PHE A 177 -22.57 3.54 1.77
C PHE A 177 -23.87 4.34 1.89
N PHE A 178 -24.05 5.37 1.09
CA PHE A 178 -25.15 6.35 1.19
C PHE A 178 -25.36 6.89 2.62
N GLY A 179 -24.26 7.18 3.31
CA GLY A 179 -24.30 7.72 4.67
C GLY A 179 -24.50 6.69 5.78
N ALA A 180 -24.84 5.43 5.48
CA ALA A 180 -24.85 4.35 6.45
C ALA A 180 -23.44 3.74 6.55
N CYS A 181 -22.86 3.78 7.74
CA CYS A 181 -21.50 3.29 7.99
C CYS A 181 -21.52 2.09 8.94
N GLY A 182 -20.64 1.10 8.68
CA GLY A 182 -20.55 -0.08 9.53
C GLY A 182 -19.33 -0.95 9.20
N PRO A 183 -19.02 -1.92 10.09
CA PRO A 183 -17.96 -2.87 9.90
C PRO A 183 -18.27 -3.85 8.76
N VAL A 184 -17.19 -4.30 8.10
CA VAL A 184 -17.19 -5.34 7.06
C VAL A 184 -16.25 -6.44 7.51
N ALA A 185 -16.69 -7.70 7.46
CA ALA A 185 -15.92 -8.86 7.93
C ALA A 185 -15.00 -9.42 6.83
N PHE A 186 -14.18 -8.54 6.25
CA PHE A 186 -13.16 -8.85 5.24
C PHE A 186 -12.02 -7.85 5.36
N ASP A 187 -10.81 -8.29 4.99
CA ASP A 187 -9.72 -7.36 4.65
C ASP A 187 -9.88 -6.89 3.20
N MET A 188 -9.34 -5.73 2.87
CA MET A 188 -9.21 -5.26 1.48
C MET A 188 -7.83 -5.60 0.92
N ALA A 189 -7.76 -5.80 -0.38
CA ALA A 189 -6.51 -6.12 -1.07
C ALA A 189 -5.68 -4.86 -1.33
N PHE A 190 -4.56 -4.69 -0.62
CA PHE A 190 -3.63 -3.58 -0.84
C PHE A 190 -2.21 -3.87 -0.34
N ALA A 191 -1.28 -3.06 -0.80
CA ALA A 191 0.08 -3.03 -0.31
C ALA A 191 0.59 -1.59 -0.21
N ILE A 192 1.52 -1.37 0.70
CA ILE A 192 2.17 -0.08 0.93
C ILE A 192 3.66 -0.30 0.76
N ASP A 193 4.32 0.55 -0.05
CA ASP A 193 5.77 0.57 -0.15
C ASP A 193 6.32 1.79 0.56
N GLY A 194 7.56 1.65 1.03
CA GLY A 194 8.26 2.71 1.72
C GLY A 194 9.65 2.29 2.16
N THR A 195 10.32 3.19 2.84
CA THR A 195 11.65 2.96 3.38
C THR A 195 11.68 3.23 4.89
N PRO A 196 12.53 2.51 5.66
CA PRO A 196 12.64 2.78 7.09
C PRO A 196 13.22 4.17 7.32
N VAL A 197 12.55 4.97 8.16
CA VAL A 197 13.14 6.24 8.60
C VAL A 197 14.36 5.93 9.46
N SER A 198 15.54 6.25 8.92
CA SER A 198 16.80 6.10 9.67
C SER A 198 16.81 7.07 10.83
N VAL A 199 16.56 6.60 12.06
CA VAL A 199 16.97 7.33 13.25
C VAL A 199 18.50 7.37 13.22
N THR A 200 19.08 8.46 12.74
CA THR A 200 20.52 8.69 12.90
C THR A 200 20.79 8.61 14.40
N PRO A 201 21.60 7.66 14.90
CA PRO A 201 21.95 7.66 16.31
C PRO A 201 22.50 9.04 16.62
N GLU A 202 22.00 9.68 17.69
CA GLU A 202 22.53 10.97 18.11
C GLU A 202 24.04 10.88 18.05
N PRO A 203 24.72 11.78 17.29
CA PRO A 203 26.17 11.70 17.13
C PRO A 203 26.74 11.49 18.52
N GLY A 204 27.78 10.68 18.64
CA GLY A 204 28.39 10.29 19.93
C GLY A 204 28.73 11.44 20.90
N THR A 205 28.08 12.57 20.72
CA THR A 205 28.07 13.77 21.56
C THR A 205 27.77 13.40 23.01
N LEU A 206 26.83 12.49 23.27
CA LEU A 206 26.56 11.99 24.63
C LEU A 206 27.70 11.12 25.14
N ILE A 207 28.28 10.29 24.27
CA ILE A 207 29.46 9.49 24.64
C ILE A 207 30.68 10.40 24.79
N MET A 208 30.88 11.37 23.90
CA MET A 208 31.93 12.36 24.03
C MET A 208 31.75 13.26 25.26
N LEU A 209 30.53 13.69 25.56
CA LEU A 209 30.22 14.44 26.78
C LEU A 209 30.50 13.61 28.03
N GLY A 210 30.03 12.33 28.04
CA GLY A 210 30.26 11.41 29.14
C GLY A 210 31.74 11.09 29.35
N THR A 211 32.51 10.85 28.29
CA THR A 211 33.98 10.63 28.37
C THR A 211 34.73 11.90 28.74
N GLY A 212 34.26 13.08 28.28
CA GLY A 212 34.81 14.38 28.66
C GLY A 212 34.64 14.67 30.16
N ILE A 213 33.46 14.40 30.72
CA ILE A 213 33.18 14.55 32.15
C ILE A 213 34.02 13.58 32.99
N LEU A 214 34.13 12.31 32.57
CA LEU A 214 34.96 11.32 33.24
C LEU A 214 36.46 11.70 33.20
N GLY A 215 36.94 12.25 32.06
CA GLY A 215 38.28 12.76 31.91
C GLY A 215 38.57 13.93 32.84
N LEU A 216 37.67 14.91 32.96
CA LEU A 216 37.76 16.03 33.88
C LEU A 216 37.75 15.58 35.36
N ALA A 217 36.87 14.64 35.71
CA ALA A 217 36.83 14.09 37.07
C ALA A 217 38.14 13.37 37.45
N GLY A 218 38.75 12.66 36.50
CA GLY A 218 40.04 12.00 36.68
C GLY A 218 41.21 12.99 36.91
N THR A 219 41.22 14.08 36.18
CA THR A 219 42.26 15.11 36.32
C THR A 219 42.13 15.91 37.64
N LEU A 220 40.88 16.18 38.06
CA LEU A 220 40.60 16.83 39.35
C LEU A 220 41.03 15.95 40.53
N ARG A 221 40.73 14.64 40.49
CA ARG A 221 41.12 13.68 41.52
C ARG A 221 42.63 13.57 41.67
N ARG A 222 43.41 13.67 40.60
CA ARG A 222 44.87 13.67 40.63
C ARG A 222 45.43 14.95 41.30
N LYS A 223 44.78 16.10 41.16
CA LYS A 223 45.21 17.36 41.80
C LYS A 223 44.91 17.44 43.29
N ILE A 224 43.89 16.71 43.76
CA ILE A 224 43.47 16.74 45.17
C ILE A 224 44.31 15.74 46.03
N ASN A 225 44.89 14.69 45.38
CA ASN A 225 45.70 13.66 46.04
C ASN A 225 47.23 13.94 45.93
N LEU A 226 47.65 15.16 45.58
CA LEU A 226 48.99 15.68 45.64
C LEU A 226 49.06 16.73 46.74
#